data_5c6d52fc0e3f2f6639c1bfdc851032fc
#
_entry.id   5c6d52fc0e3f2f6639c1bfdc851032fc
#
_cell.length_a   1.000
_cell.length_b   1.000
_cell.length_c   1.000
_cell.angle_alpha   90.00
_cell.angle_beta   90.00
_cell.angle_gamma   90.00
#
_symmetry.space_group_name_H-M   'P 1'
#
loop_
_entity.id
_entity.type
_entity.pdbx_description
1 polymer ?
#
loop_
_entity_poly.entity_id
_entity_poly.type
_entity_poly.pdbx_seq_one_letter_code
_entity_poly.pdbx_strand_id
1 'polypeptide(L)'
;MPDAPDSKPESSPDAAAPEEKAPPNTASGSRASSVAAGIFASRIVGLLRERTIAYYFGVSAHADVLQVAFRAPNLLQNLLGEGTISAAFIPIYSRMIDEGRHEDAGRFAGAIFGLLLATAAAVSAAGIVLAEPIVALLAPGYVGDAARVAAGELSVNRFELAARAVRVIFPMAGVLVLSAWALGILNSHRRFFVSYVAPVLWNVAIIAALAGGAYWSTGTPFAPAALQGETLTTLLYRSEER
;
A
#
# COMPACT_ATOMS: atom_id res chain seq x y z
N MET A 1 14.58 65.61 -49.04
CA MET A 1 13.21 66.07 -49.20
C MET A 1 12.75 65.68 -50.60
N PRO A 2 11.60 65.11 -50.85
CA PRO A 2 10.46 64.79 -49.99
C PRO A 2 10.02 63.36 -50.01
N ASP A 3 9.31 63.05 -48.96
CA ASP A 3 8.02 62.34 -48.80
C ASP A 3 7.84 60.91 -49.26
N ALA A 4 7.67 60.14 -48.27
CA ALA A 4 6.93 58.87 -48.30
C ALA A 4 5.43 59.11 -48.47
N PRO A 5 4.70 58.13 -48.96
CA PRO A 5 3.45 57.81 -48.30
C PRO A 5 3.36 56.36 -47.84
N ASP A 6 2.90 56.31 -46.65
CA ASP A 6 2.26 55.28 -45.87
C ASP A 6 1.25 54.46 -46.72
N SER A 7 1.38 53.16 -46.76
CA SER A 7 0.30 52.26 -47.17
C SER A 7 0.25 51.04 -46.28
N LYS A 8 -0.63 51.16 -45.32
CA LYS A 8 -1.14 50.14 -44.45
C LYS A 8 -1.98 49.16 -45.28
N PRO A 9 -1.75 47.83 -45.27
CA PRO A 9 -2.70 46.91 -45.82
C PRO A 9 -3.78 46.58 -44.78
N GLU A 10 -5.01 46.72 -45.23
CA GLU A 10 -6.23 46.35 -44.55
C GLU A 10 -6.24 44.92 -44.10
N SER A 11 -6.65 44.75 -42.84
CA SER A 11 -7.00 43.48 -42.24
C SER A 11 -8.30 42.94 -42.87
N SER A 12 -8.21 41.81 -43.60
CA SER A 12 -9.36 41.01 -43.95
C SER A 12 -9.95 40.31 -42.72
N PRO A 13 -11.29 40.30 -42.55
CA PRO A 13 -11.92 39.58 -41.47
C PRO A 13 -11.82 38.07 -41.72
N ASP A 14 -11.28 37.44 -40.75
CA ASP A 14 -11.11 36.02 -40.53
C ASP A 14 -12.42 35.28 -40.72
N ALA A 15 -12.43 34.39 -41.67
CA ALA A 15 -13.48 33.39 -41.81
C ALA A 15 -13.22 32.30 -40.76
N ALA A 16 -13.90 32.44 -39.65
CA ALA A 16 -13.94 31.39 -38.63
C ALA A 16 -14.40 30.07 -39.25
N ALA A 17 -13.45 29.16 -39.40
CA ALA A 17 -13.77 27.76 -39.72
C ALA A 17 -14.64 27.18 -38.58
N PRO A 18 -15.69 26.42 -38.87
CA PRO A 18 -16.49 25.78 -37.83
C PRO A 18 -15.61 24.83 -37.05
N GLU A 19 -15.48 25.03 -35.75
CA GLU A 19 -14.95 24.02 -34.82
C GLU A 19 -15.81 22.74 -34.98
N GLU A 20 -15.29 21.78 -35.68
CA GLU A 20 -15.81 20.43 -35.74
C GLU A 20 -15.68 19.82 -34.34
N LYS A 21 -16.75 19.93 -33.55
CA LYS A 21 -16.86 19.24 -32.27
C LYS A 21 -16.68 17.77 -32.52
N ALA A 22 -15.49 17.25 -32.19
CA ALA A 22 -15.19 15.83 -32.15
C ALA A 22 -16.31 15.12 -31.36
N PRO A 23 -16.90 14.02 -31.89
CA PRO A 23 -17.96 13.32 -31.17
C PRO A 23 -17.45 12.86 -29.81
N PRO A 24 -18.28 12.90 -28.75
CA PRO A 24 -17.89 12.49 -27.43
C PRO A 24 -17.44 11.03 -27.49
N ASN A 25 -16.18 10.80 -27.16
CA ASN A 25 -15.54 9.50 -27.22
C ASN A 25 -16.14 8.60 -26.13
N THR A 26 -17.25 7.92 -26.43
CA THR A 26 -18.01 7.05 -25.51
C THR A 26 -17.16 5.93 -24.93
N ALA A 27 -16.09 5.52 -25.62
CA ALA A 27 -15.11 4.57 -25.15
C ALA A 27 -14.24 5.13 -23.99
N SER A 28 -14.02 6.45 -23.96
CA SER A 28 -13.30 7.13 -22.86
C SER A 28 -14.14 7.18 -21.57
N GLY A 29 -15.45 7.44 -21.73
CA GLY A 29 -16.39 7.49 -20.60
C GLY A 29 -16.54 6.13 -19.89
N SER A 30 -16.62 5.04 -20.64
CA SER A 30 -16.73 3.68 -20.09
C SER A 30 -15.47 3.25 -19.32
N ARG A 31 -14.29 3.63 -19.78
CA ARG A 31 -13.02 3.35 -19.07
C ARG A 31 -12.89 4.19 -17.81
N ALA A 32 -13.24 5.47 -17.87
CA ALA A 32 -13.21 6.35 -16.70
C ALA A 32 -14.19 5.90 -15.62
N SER A 33 -15.39 5.45 -16.00
CA SER A 33 -16.38 4.94 -15.04
C SER A 33 -15.93 3.63 -14.38
N SER A 34 -15.29 2.72 -15.11
CA SER A 34 -14.73 1.48 -14.54
C SER A 34 -13.62 1.73 -13.54
N VAL A 35 -12.75 2.72 -13.82
CA VAL A 35 -11.69 3.16 -12.90
C VAL A 35 -12.31 3.78 -11.66
N ALA A 36 -13.25 4.69 -11.81
CA ALA A 36 -13.95 5.33 -10.69
C ALA A 36 -14.67 4.31 -9.80
N ALA A 37 -15.37 3.34 -10.41
CA ALA A 37 -16.02 2.25 -9.68
C ALA A 37 -15.03 1.39 -8.91
N GLY A 38 -13.87 1.07 -9.48
CA GLY A 38 -12.80 0.33 -8.83
C GLY A 38 -12.22 1.07 -7.61
N ILE A 39 -11.97 2.36 -7.76
CA ILE A 39 -11.49 3.22 -6.66
C ILE A 39 -12.54 3.29 -5.55
N PHE A 40 -13.81 3.49 -5.90
CA PHE A 40 -14.90 3.57 -4.94
C PHE A 40 -15.10 2.24 -4.19
N ALA A 41 -15.10 1.11 -4.89
CA ALA A 41 -15.16 -0.21 -4.29
C ALA A 41 -14.00 -0.44 -3.32
N SER A 42 -12.77 -0.09 -3.70
CA SER A 42 -11.60 -0.21 -2.85
C SER A 42 -11.73 0.62 -1.57
N ARG A 43 -12.28 1.84 -1.64
CA ARG A 43 -12.52 2.69 -0.47
C ARG A 43 -13.58 2.11 0.47
N ILE A 44 -14.69 1.58 -0.09
CA ILE A 44 -15.73 0.93 0.73
C ILE A 44 -15.17 -0.28 1.46
N VAL A 45 -14.44 -1.17 0.75
CA VAL A 45 -13.86 -2.36 1.37
C VAL A 45 -12.77 -1.98 2.38
N GLY A 46 -12.04 -0.89 2.13
CA GLY A 46 -11.11 -0.31 3.10
C GLY A 46 -11.80 0.15 4.39
N LEU A 47 -12.93 0.84 4.28
CA LEU A 47 -13.74 1.23 5.44
C LEU A 47 -14.30 0.02 6.21
N LEU A 48 -14.74 -1.02 5.48
CA LEU A 48 -15.19 -2.27 6.10
C LEU A 48 -14.05 -2.95 6.87
N ARG A 49 -12.83 -2.95 6.31
CA ARG A 49 -11.64 -3.45 7.01
C ARG A 49 -11.38 -2.67 8.31
N GLU A 50 -11.37 -1.33 8.26
CA GLU A 50 -11.15 -0.51 9.46
C GLU A 50 -12.22 -0.77 10.52
N ARG A 51 -13.49 -0.87 10.10
CA ARG A 51 -14.60 -1.21 11.01
C ARG A 51 -14.43 -2.62 11.60
N THR A 52 -13.95 -3.58 10.80
CA THR A 52 -13.67 -4.94 11.25
C THR A 52 -12.54 -4.96 12.27
N ILE A 53 -11.44 -4.26 12.00
CA ILE A 53 -10.34 -4.11 12.95
C ILE A 53 -10.84 -3.48 14.25
N ALA A 54 -11.60 -2.38 14.17
CA ALA A 54 -12.18 -1.73 15.33
C ALA A 54 -13.15 -2.64 16.10
N TYR A 55 -13.91 -3.50 15.43
CA TYR A 55 -14.81 -4.45 16.05
C TYR A 55 -14.09 -5.51 16.88
N TYR A 56 -12.99 -6.08 16.32
CA TYR A 56 -12.23 -7.14 17.00
C TYR A 56 -11.28 -6.61 18.07
N PHE A 57 -10.64 -5.48 17.84
CA PHE A 57 -9.62 -4.95 18.76
C PHE A 57 -10.16 -3.85 19.69
N GLY A 58 -11.21 -3.13 19.27
CA GLY A 58 -11.79 -2.04 20.08
C GLY A 58 -10.77 -0.96 20.43
N VAL A 59 -10.93 -0.37 21.59
CA VAL A 59 -9.98 0.56 22.22
C VAL A 59 -9.16 -0.23 23.24
N SER A 60 -8.13 -0.93 22.74
CA SER A 60 -7.31 -1.81 23.57
C SER A 60 -5.81 -1.57 23.32
N ALA A 61 -4.98 -2.00 24.29
CA ALA A 61 -3.53 -1.99 24.14
C ALA A 61 -3.05 -2.76 22.90
N HIS A 62 -3.80 -3.78 22.48
CA HIS A 62 -3.50 -4.55 21.26
C HIS A 62 -3.78 -3.76 19.98
N ALA A 63 -4.84 -2.93 19.96
CA ALA A 63 -5.10 -2.02 18.84
C ALA A 63 -3.99 -1.00 18.66
N ASP A 64 -3.50 -0.43 19.76
CA ASP A 64 -2.38 0.52 19.77
C ASP A 64 -1.09 -0.13 19.25
N VAL A 65 -0.78 -1.33 19.74
CA VAL A 65 0.36 -2.13 19.31
C VAL A 65 0.30 -2.42 17.81
N LEU A 66 -0.86 -2.83 17.31
CA LEU A 66 -1.06 -3.12 15.88
C LEU A 66 -0.80 -1.88 15.02
N GLN A 67 -1.31 -0.71 15.44
CA GLN A 67 -1.07 0.54 14.73
C GLN A 67 0.41 0.93 14.70
N VAL A 68 1.12 0.78 15.81
CA VAL A 68 2.57 1.03 15.88
C VAL A 68 3.32 0.07 14.98
N ALA A 69 2.97 -1.21 15.00
CA ALA A 69 3.63 -2.25 14.21
C ALA A 69 3.48 -2.04 12.70
N PHE A 70 2.36 -1.47 12.23
CA PHE A 70 2.16 -1.16 10.82
C PHE A 70 2.83 0.14 10.35
N ARG A 71 3.21 1.06 11.26
CA ARG A 71 3.78 2.36 10.87
C ARG A 71 5.10 2.24 10.11
N ALA A 72 6.05 1.45 10.61
CA ALA A 72 7.37 1.32 9.99
C ALA A 72 7.30 0.63 8.61
N PRO A 73 6.62 -0.52 8.42
CA PRO A 73 6.41 -1.12 7.11
C PRO A 73 5.73 -0.19 6.10
N ASN A 74 4.71 0.57 6.54
CA ASN A 74 4.00 1.51 5.67
C ASN A 74 4.87 2.68 5.22
N LEU A 75 5.74 3.21 6.10
CA LEU A 75 6.71 4.25 5.71
C LEU A 75 7.66 3.73 4.63
N LEU A 76 8.18 2.51 4.79
CA LEU A 76 9.06 1.89 3.81
C LEU A 76 8.36 1.61 2.47
N GLN A 77 7.13 1.13 2.51
CA GLN A 77 6.33 0.91 1.31
C GLN A 77 6.13 2.22 0.54
N ASN A 78 5.81 3.31 1.22
CA ASN A 78 5.61 4.61 0.58
C ASN A 78 6.91 5.14 -0.04
N LEU A 79 8.06 4.93 0.62
CA LEU A 79 9.36 5.38 0.12
C LEU A 79 9.88 4.53 -1.04
N LEU A 80 9.74 3.21 -0.97
CA LEU A 80 10.35 2.26 -1.92
C LEU A 80 9.36 1.77 -2.99
N GLY A 81 8.07 1.70 -2.68
CA GLY A 81 7.08 1.04 -3.54
C GLY A 81 6.47 1.94 -4.61
N GLU A 82 5.70 2.94 -4.20
CA GLU A 82 4.83 3.64 -5.15
C GLU A 82 5.51 4.77 -5.91
N GLY A 83 6.36 5.55 -5.26
CA GLY A 83 6.99 6.73 -5.89
C GLY A 83 8.10 6.38 -6.86
N THR A 84 9.04 5.54 -6.44
CA THR A 84 10.26 5.24 -7.20
C THR A 84 9.98 4.32 -8.39
N ILE A 85 9.18 3.28 -8.20
CA ILE A 85 8.88 2.30 -9.26
C ILE A 85 8.00 2.94 -10.33
N SER A 86 6.95 3.66 -9.94
CA SER A 86 6.04 4.28 -10.91
C SER A 86 6.70 5.38 -11.72
N ALA A 87 7.55 6.20 -11.12
CA ALA A 87 8.19 7.30 -11.81
C ALA A 87 9.36 6.88 -12.72
N ALA A 88 10.17 5.91 -12.31
CA ALA A 88 11.37 5.55 -13.02
C ALA A 88 11.22 4.29 -13.89
N PHE A 89 10.58 3.25 -13.38
CA PHE A 89 10.50 1.96 -14.07
C PHE A 89 9.49 1.97 -15.22
N ILE A 90 8.26 2.44 -14.99
CA ILE A 90 7.16 2.33 -15.96
C ILE A 90 7.48 3.02 -17.28
N PRO A 91 7.98 4.27 -17.32
CA PRO A 91 8.27 4.94 -18.60
C PRO A 91 9.35 4.23 -19.43
N ILE A 92 10.41 3.76 -18.78
CA ILE A 92 11.53 3.08 -19.47
C ILE A 92 11.05 1.72 -20.01
N TYR A 93 10.36 0.95 -19.20
CA TYR A 93 9.84 -0.36 -19.57
C TYR A 93 8.83 -0.26 -20.71
N SER A 94 7.84 0.65 -20.61
CA SER A 94 6.83 0.86 -21.66
C SER A 94 7.46 1.27 -22.98
N ARG A 95 8.47 2.17 -22.96
CA ARG A 95 9.18 2.57 -24.16
C ARG A 95 9.88 1.41 -24.85
N MET A 96 10.54 0.52 -24.09
CA MET A 96 11.19 -0.68 -24.66
C MET A 96 10.16 -1.62 -25.31
N ILE A 97 8.98 -1.76 -24.71
CA ILE A 97 7.88 -2.56 -25.29
C ILE A 97 7.36 -1.91 -26.58
N ASP A 98 7.13 -0.60 -26.59
CA ASP A 98 6.63 0.14 -27.77
C ASP A 98 7.64 0.13 -28.92
N GLU A 99 8.94 0.10 -28.61
CA GLU A 99 10.04 -0.06 -29.61
C GLU A 99 10.20 -1.52 -30.09
N GLY A 100 9.40 -2.48 -29.60
CA GLY A 100 9.49 -3.91 -29.96
C GLY A 100 10.67 -4.66 -29.33
N ARG A 101 11.40 -4.05 -28.40
CA ARG A 101 12.61 -4.60 -27.73
C ARG A 101 12.21 -5.47 -26.54
N HIS A 102 11.44 -6.52 -26.80
CA HIS A 102 10.87 -7.37 -25.73
C HIS A 102 11.93 -8.09 -24.90
N GLU A 103 13.04 -8.50 -25.49
CA GLU A 103 14.12 -9.18 -24.79
C GLU A 103 14.84 -8.24 -23.82
N ASP A 104 15.15 -7.02 -24.26
CA ASP A 104 15.77 -5.99 -23.42
C ASP A 104 14.84 -5.56 -22.29
N ALA A 105 13.55 -5.39 -22.59
CA ALA A 105 12.53 -5.09 -21.59
C ALA A 105 12.45 -6.19 -20.51
N GLY A 106 12.51 -7.48 -20.93
CA GLY A 106 12.55 -8.61 -20.01
C GLY A 106 13.79 -8.63 -19.12
N ARG A 107 14.98 -8.38 -19.71
CA ARG A 107 16.25 -8.27 -18.96
C ARG A 107 16.21 -7.11 -17.96
N PHE A 108 15.74 -5.95 -18.40
CA PHE A 108 15.59 -4.76 -17.54
C PHE A 108 14.63 -5.03 -16.38
N ALA A 109 13.46 -5.59 -16.65
CA ALA A 109 12.48 -5.94 -15.61
C ALA A 109 13.04 -6.96 -14.60
N GLY A 110 13.77 -7.98 -15.10
CA GLY A 110 14.42 -8.97 -14.25
C GLY A 110 15.53 -8.37 -13.37
N ALA A 111 16.34 -7.45 -13.90
CA ALA A 111 17.37 -6.76 -13.12
C ALA A 111 16.76 -5.90 -12.00
N ILE A 112 15.71 -5.15 -12.30
CA ILE A 112 14.98 -4.35 -11.31
C ILE A 112 14.32 -5.25 -10.26
N PHE A 113 13.72 -6.39 -10.67
CA PHE A 113 13.16 -7.36 -9.73
C PHE A 113 14.23 -7.89 -8.77
N GLY A 114 15.38 -8.29 -9.29
CA GLY A 114 16.50 -8.78 -8.46
C GLY A 114 16.99 -7.73 -7.45
N LEU A 115 17.12 -6.48 -7.89
CA LEU A 115 17.49 -5.36 -7.02
C LEU A 115 16.45 -5.13 -5.92
N LEU A 116 15.17 -5.10 -6.29
CA LEU A 116 14.07 -4.91 -5.34
C LEU A 116 13.97 -6.08 -4.35
N LEU A 117 14.15 -7.31 -4.82
CA LEU A 117 14.14 -8.50 -3.98
C LEU A 117 15.30 -8.44 -2.95
N ALA A 118 16.51 -8.11 -3.40
CA ALA A 118 17.66 -7.97 -2.52
C ALA A 118 17.45 -6.84 -1.49
N THR A 119 16.96 -5.69 -1.93
CA THR A 119 16.64 -4.56 -1.05
C THR A 119 15.53 -4.92 -0.06
N ALA A 120 14.45 -5.56 -0.52
CA ALA A 120 13.35 -6.00 0.33
C ALA A 120 13.81 -7.02 1.38
N ALA A 121 14.67 -7.97 0.99
CA ALA A 121 15.24 -8.95 1.92
C ALA A 121 16.15 -8.28 2.97
N ALA A 122 17.03 -7.36 2.53
CA ALA A 122 17.92 -6.64 3.43
C ALA A 122 17.16 -5.77 4.43
N VAL A 123 16.16 -5.02 3.94
CA VAL A 123 15.30 -4.17 4.77
C VAL A 123 14.44 -5.01 5.73
N SER A 124 13.91 -6.14 5.27
CA SER A 124 13.17 -7.07 6.14
C SER A 124 14.05 -7.63 7.24
N ALA A 125 15.25 -8.08 6.90
CA ALA A 125 16.22 -8.56 7.90
C ALA A 125 16.60 -7.46 8.91
N ALA A 126 16.87 -6.25 8.42
CA ALA A 126 17.14 -5.10 9.29
C ALA A 126 15.96 -4.79 10.21
N GLY A 127 14.73 -4.82 9.70
CA GLY A 127 13.53 -4.56 10.49
C GLY A 127 13.28 -5.60 11.57
N ILE A 128 13.58 -6.88 11.31
CA ILE A 128 13.50 -7.94 12.30
C ILE A 128 14.53 -7.72 13.40
N VAL A 129 15.78 -7.42 13.04
CA VAL A 129 16.88 -7.21 14.00
C VAL A 129 16.68 -5.93 14.80
N LEU A 130 16.21 -4.86 14.14
CA LEU A 130 16.04 -3.53 14.73
C LEU A 130 14.61 -3.29 15.24
N ALA A 131 13.80 -4.34 15.47
CA ALA A 131 12.40 -4.19 15.87
C ALA A 131 12.26 -3.38 17.18
N GLU A 132 13.07 -3.64 18.18
CA GLU A 132 13.05 -2.92 19.46
C GLU A 132 13.45 -1.43 19.33
N PRO A 133 14.57 -1.06 18.69
CA PRO A 133 14.89 0.35 18.42
C PRO A 133 13.80 1.06 17.58
N ILE A 134 13.21 0.36 16.61
CA ILE A 134 12.12 0.91 15.81
C ILE A 134 10.91 1.23 16.69
N VAL A 135 10.51 0.30 17.54
CA VAL A 135 9.40 0.53 18.48
C VAL A 135 9.72 1.64 19.48
N ALA A 136 10.93 1.68 20.02
CA ALA A 136 11.36 2.75 20.93
C ALA A 136 11.28 4.13 20.27
N LEU A 137 11.60 4.22 18.97
CA LEU A 137 11.52 5.45 18.21
C LEU A 137 10.06 5.85 17.88
N LEU A 138 9.25 4.89 17.46
CA LEU A 138 7.86 5.15 17.01
C LEU A 138 6.86 5.30 18.15
N ALA A 139 7.14 4.67 19.30
CA ALA A 139 6.30 4.66 20.49
C ALA A 139 7.13 4.77 21.76
N PRO A 140 7.83 5.90 22.01
CA PRO A 140 8.70 6.07 23.17
C PRO A 140 7.96 5.88 24.50
N GLY A 141 6.66 6.12 24.54
CA GLY A 141 5.82 5.88 25.72
C GLY A 141 5.67 4.41 26.14
N TYR A 142 6.13 3.45 25.31
CA TYR A 142 6.07 2.02 25.65
C TYR A 142 7.34 1.52 26.36
N VAL A 143 8.44 2.26 26.30
CA VAL A 143 9.76 1.81 26.78
C VAL A 143 9.75 1.45 28.28
N GLY A 144 8.88 2.09 29.09
CA GLY A 144 8.73 1.81 30.52
C GLY A 144 7.69 0.75 30.88
N ASP A 145 7.01 0.15 29.91
CA ASP A 145 5.86 -0.72 30.18
C ASP A 145 6.23 -2.00 30.94
N ALA A 146 7.43 -2.55 30.72
CA ALA A 146 7.91 -3.72 31.46
C ALA A 146 7.96 -3.48 32.97
N ALA A 147 8.48 -2.33 33.39
CA ALA A 147 8.54 -1.94 34.82
C ALA A 147 7.13 -1.70 35.38
N ARG A 148 6.23 -1.10 34.59
CA ARG A 148 4.85 -0.82 34.99
C ARG A 148 4.01 -2.10 35.10
N VAL A 149 4.28 -3.09 34.25
CA VAL A 149 3.66 -4.42 34.37
C VAL A 149 4.16 -5.12 35.65
N ALA A 150 5.47 -5.05 35.92
CA ALA A 150 6.03 -5.61 37.15
C ALA A 150 5.51 -4.95 38.44
N ALA A 151 5.16 -3.64 38.36
CA ALA A 151 4.52 -2.90 39.44
C ALA A 151 2.99 -3.16 39.56
N GLY A 152 2.40 -3.94 38.64
CA GLY A 152 0.96 -4.19 38.62
C GLY A 152 0.10 -3.04 38.07
N GLU A 153 0.73 -2.01 37.47
CA GLU A 153 0.04 -0.85 36.89
C GLU A 153 -0.56 -1.14 35.52
N LEU A 154 0.06 -2.04 34.77
CA LEU A 154 -0.37 -2.46 33.43
C LEU A 154 -0.55 -3.97 33.37
N SER A 155 -1.52 -4.41 32.58
CA SER A 155 -1.77 -5.85 32.32
C SER A 155 -0.93 -6.38 31.16
N VAL A 156 -0.41 -5.53 30.27
CA VAL A 156 0.30 -5.92 29.04
C VAL A 156 1.53 -5.06 28.82
N ASN A 157 2.66 -5.70 28.51
CA ASN A 157 3.88 -5.03 28.06
C ASN A 157 3.74 -4.71 26.55
N ARG A 158 3.27 -3.50 26.24
CA ARG A 158 3.04 -3.05 24.85
C ARG A 158 4.33 -2.96 24.05
N PHE A 159 5.47 -2.64 24.71
CA PHE A 159 6.77 -2.55 24.06
C PHE A 159 7.19 -3.89 23.45
N GLU A 160 7.16 -4.94 24.26
CA GLU A 160 7.54 -6.30 23.84
C GLU A 160 6.56 -6.82 22.77
N LEU A 161 5.26 -6.64 22.98
CA LEU A 161 4.24 -7.06 22.03
C LEU A 161 4.38 -6.32 20.69
N ALA A 162 4.68 -5.02 20.70
CA ALA A 162 4.93 -4.24 19.49
C ALA A 162 6.21 -4.68 18.77
N ALA A 163 7.29 -4.96 19.50
CA ALA A 163 8.52 -5.46 18.91
C ALA A 163 8.33 -6.82 18.23
N ARG A 164 7.57 -7.74 18.85
CA ARG A 164 7.20 -9.02 18.24
C ARG A 164 6.32 -8.82 16.99
N ALA A 165 5.31 -7.97 17.07
CA ALA A 165 4.45 -7.65 15.94
C ALA A 165 5.25 -7.04 14.77
N VAL A 166 6.19 -6.14 15.03
CA VAL A 166 7.10 -5.57 14.01
C VAL A 166 7.92 -6.66 13.35
N ARG A 167 8.50 -7.60 14.10
CA ARG A 167 9.28 -8.73 13.54
C ARG A 167 8.48 -9.57 12.55
N VAL A 168 7.19 -9.80 12.84
CA VAL A 168 6.30 -10.59 11.98
C VAL A 168 5.80 -9.78 10.77
N ILE A 169 5.45 -8.51 10.98
CA ILE A 169 4.84 -7.67 9.94
C ILE A 169 5.88 -7.09 8.97
N PHE A 170 7.11 -6.86 9.42
CA PHE A 170 8.14 -6.20 8.62
C PHE A 170 8.48 -6.91 7.30
N PRO A 171 8.61 -8.25 7.23
CA PRO A 171 8.79 -8.97 5.96
C PRO A 171 7.66 -8.73 4.95
N MET A 172 6.45 -8.45 5.42
CA MET A 172 5.31 -8.11 4.57
C MET A 172 5.57 -6.84 3.74
N ALA A 173 6.32 -5.86 4.28
CA ALA A 173 6.69 -4.66 3.53
C ALA A 173 7.49 -5.01 2.27
N GLY A 174 8.40 -5.99 2.34
CA GLY A 174 9.14 -6.50 1.19
C GLY A 174 8.23 -7.09 0.13
N VAL A 175 7.25 -7.90 0.55
CA VAL A 175 6.25 -8.48 -0.37
C VAL A 175 5.41 -7.36 -1.03
N LEU A 176 5.04 -6.32 -0.29
CA LEU A 176 4.30 -5.18 -0.84
C LEU A 176 5.11 -4.40 -1.88
N VAL A 177 6.42 -4.21 -1.66
CA VAL A 177 7.31 -3.56 -2.65
C VAL A 177 7.39 -4.39 -3.94
N LEU A 178 7.53 -5.71 -3.83
CA LEU A 178 7.53 -6.61 -5.00
C LEU A 178 6.17 -6.62 -5.72
N SER A 179 5.08 -6.53 -4.96
CA SER A 179 3.72 -6.40 -5.52
C SER A 179 3.56 -5.09 -6.30
N ALA A 180 4.10 -3.97 -5.81
CA ALA A 180 4.07 -2.69 -6.51
C ALA A 180 4.84 -2.76 -7.84
N TRP A 181 5.99 -3.46 -7.90
CA TRP A 181 6.71 -3.72 -9.14
C TRP A 181 5.87 -4.56 -10.12
N ALA A 182 5.24 -5.65 -9.67
CA ALA A 182 4.38 -6.47 -10.52
C ALA A 182 3.19 -5.66 -11.08
N LEU A 183 2.57 -4.80 -10.25
CA LEU A 183 1.52 -3.88 -10.70
C LEU A 183 2.06 -2.86 -11.71
N GLY A 184 3.30 -2.40 -11.57
CA GLY A 184 3.98 -1.53 -12.54
C GLY A 184 4.06 -2.18 -13.92
N ILE A 185 4.46 -3.45 -14.01
CA ILE A 185 4.46 -4.22 -15.27
C ILE A 185 3.04 -4.34 -15.84
N LEU A 186 2.05 -4.72 -15.03
CA LEU A 186 0.67 -4.84 -15.49
C LEU A 186 0.13 -3.52 -16.05
N ASN A 187 0.43 -2.41 -15.40
CA ASN A 187 0.03 -1.07 -15.84
C ASN A 187 0.70 -0.69 -17.17
N SER A 188 1.96 -1.06 -17.37
CA SER A 188 2.69 -0.87 -18.62
C SER A 188 2.04 -1.63 -19.79
N HIS A 189 1.44 -2.80 -19.53
CA HIS A 189 0.66 -3.56 -20.49
C HIS A 189 -0.81 -3.12 -20.59
N ARG A 190 -1.18 -1.96 -20.06
CA ARG A 190 -2.54 -1.38 -20.06
C ARG A 190 -3.60 -2.27 -19.38
N ARG A 191 -3.18 -3.18 -18.50
CA ARG A 191 -4.08 -4.06 -17.73
C ARG A 191 -4.43 -3.44 -16.37
N PHE A 192 -5.03 -2.26 -16.39
CA PHE A 192 -5.34 -1.47 -15.19
C PHE A 192 -6.33 -2.13 -14.22
N PHE A 193 -7.19 -3.01 -14.71
CA PHE A 193 -8.21 -3.66 -13.88
C PHE A 193 -7.62 -4.37 -12.67
N VAL A 194 -6.54 -5.12 -12.86
CA VAL A 194 -5.89 -5.86 -11.77
C VAL A 194 -5.35 -4.92 -10.68
N SER A 195 -4.83 -3.75 -11.09
CA SER A 195 -4.32 -2.74 -10.15
C SER A 195 -5.40 -2.19 -9.22
N TYR A 196 -6.65 -2.14 -9.67
CA TYR A 196 -7.77 -1.70 -8.84
C TYR A 196 -8.37 -2.83 -8.00
N VAL A 197 -8.29 -4.08 -8.47
CA VAL A 197 -8.79 -5.24 -7.74
C VAL A 197 -7.83 -5.68 -6.63
N ALA A 198 -6.53 -5.52 -6.81
CA ALA A 198 -5.52 -5.94 -5.83
C ALA A 198 -5.75 -5.35 -4.42
N PRO A 199 -6.00 -4.02 -4.24
CA PRO A 199 -6.32 -3.47 -2.92
C PRO A 199 -7.63 -4.00 -2.32
N VAL A 200 -8.61 -4.34 -3.15
CA VAL A 200 -9.88 -4.94 -2.70
C VAL A 200 -9.61 -6.34 -2.14
N LEU A 201 -8.88 -7.18 -2.90
CA LEU A 201 -8.51 -8.53 -2.46
C LEU A 201 -7.69 -8.51 -1.17
N TRP A 202 -6.75 -7.56 -1.06
CA TRP A 202 -5.96 -7.36 0.15
C TRP A 202 -6.84 -7.07 1.38
N ASN A 203 -7.77 -6.12 1.26
CA ASN A 203 -8.68 -5.77 2.34
C ASN A 203 -9.61 -6.95 2.70
N VAL A 204 -10.13 -7.67 1.71
CA VAL A 204 -10.95 -8.87 1.91
C VAL A 204 -10.15 -9.96 2.63
N ALA A 205 -8.89 -10.17 2.26
CA ALA A 205 -8.01 -11.14 2.92
C ALA A 205 -7.79 -10.81 4.40
N ILE A 206 -7.59 -9.54 4.75
CA ILE A 206 -7.47 -9.11 6.15
C ILE A 206 -8.77 -9.38 6.91
N ILE A 207 -9.92 -9.01 6.36
CA ILE A 207 -11.23 -9.26 6.99
C ILE A 207 -11.44 -10.76 7.20
N ALA A 208 -11.14 -11.57 6.17
CA ALA A 208 -11.26 -13.02 6.25
C ALA A 208 -10.31 -13.64 7.28
N ALA A 209 -9.08 -13.14 7.37
CA ALA A 209 -8.10 -13.59 8.36
C ALA A 209 -8.55 -13.28 9.80
N LEU A 210 -9.10 -12.08 10.04
CA LEU A 210 -9.65 -11.70 11.35
C LEU A 210 -10.87 -12.54 11.72
N ALA A 211 -11.82 -12.71 10.81
CA ALA A 211 -13.01 -13.54 11.04
C ALA A 211 -12.64 -15.03 11.22
N GLY A 212 -11.70 -15.53 10.42
CA GLY A 212 -11.20 -16.90 10.52
C GLY A 212 -10.45 -17.15 11.83
N GLY A 213 -9.61 -16.22 12.27
CA GLY A 213 -8.92 -16.26 13.55
C GLY A 213 -9.89 -16.25 14.74
N ALA A 214 -10.91 -15.40 14.67
CA ALA A 214 -11.99 -15.38 15.68
C ALA A 214 -12.75 -16.70 15.71
N TYR A 215 -13.13 -17.23 14.54
CA TYR A 215 -13.81 -18.52 14.44
C TYR A 215 -12.98 -19.67 15.01
N TRP A 216 -11.68 -19.71 14.69
CA TRP A 216 -10.77 -20.74 15.20
C TRP A 216 -10.64 -20.71 16.72
N SER A 217 -10.64 -19.52 17.33
CA SER A 217 -10.44 -19.33 18.77
C SER A 217 -11.70 -19.51 19.60
N THR A 218 -12.87 -19.15 19.06
CA THR A 218 -14.14 -19.10 19.83
C THR A 218 -15.28 -19.92 19.25
N GLY A 219 -15.10 -20.50 18.07
CA GLY A 219 -16.16 -21.19 17.33
C GLY A 219 -17.19 -20.26 16.66
N THR A 220 -17.03 -18.93 16.79
CA THR A 220 -17.91 -17.95 16.16
C THR A 220 -17.14 -16.81 15.50
N PRO A 221 -17.44 -16.46 14.22
CA PRO A 221 -16.74 -15.39 13.54
C PRO A 221 -17.06 -13.98 14.09
N PHE A 222 -18.06 -13.85 14.96
CA PHE A 222 -18.57 -12.58 15.48
C PHE A 222 -18.34 -12.39 16.98
N ALA A 223 -17.34 -13.01 17.57
CA ALA A 223 -17.03 -12.84 18.98
C ALA A 223 -15.91 -11.77 19.18
N PRO A 224 -16.25 -10.50 19.48
CA PRO A 224 -15.25 -9.44 19.63
C PRO A 224 -14.28 -9.68 20.79
N ALA A 225 -14.76 -10.34 21.85
CA ALA A 225 -13.94 -10.71 23.02
C ALA A 225 -12.84 -11.75 22.72
N ALA A 226 -12.91 -12.44 21.58
CA ALA A 226 -11.98 -13.50 21.21
C ALA A 226 -10.55 -12.99 20.94
N LEU A 227 -10.43 -11.75 20.51
CA LEU A 227 -9.16 -11.11 20.17
C LEU A 227 -8.75 -10.03 21.16
N GLN A 228 -9.56 -9.77 22.17
CA GLN A 228 -9.24 -8.85 23.26
C GLN A 228 -8.44 -9.58 24.36
N GLY A 229 -7.17 -9.27 24.49
CA GLY A 229 -6.34 -9.69 25.62
C GLY A 229 -5.66 -11.06 25.46
N GLU A 230 -6.12 -12.07 26.18
CA GLU A 230 -5.41 -13.35 26.31
C GLU A 230 -5.21 -14.13 24.99
N THR A 231 -6.14 -14.04 24.04
CA THR A 231 -6.08 -14.86 22.83
C THR A 231 -5.02 -14.40 21.85
N LEU A 232 -4.83 -13.08 21.67
CA LEU A 232 -3.74 -12.54 20.83
C LEU A 232 -2.37 -12.79 21.48
N THR A 233 -2.29 -12.62 22.79
CA THR A 233 -1.07 -12.93 23.56
C THR A 233 -0.77 -14.41 23.43
N THR A 234 -1.76 -15.29 23.59
CA THR A 234 -1.59 -16.75 23.48
C THR A 234 -1.22 -17.18 22.05
N LEU A 235 -1.78 -16.58 21.01
CA LEU A 235 -1.43 -16.90 19.63
C LEU A 235 0.00 -16.44 19.27
N LEU A 236 0.42 -15.29 19.75
CA LEU A 236 1.78 -14.76 19.53
C LEU A 236 2.83 -15.55 20.37
N TYR A 237 2.50 -15.97 21.60
CA TYR A 237 3.38 -16.79 22.42
C TYR A 237 3.46 -18.25 21.96
N ARG A 238 2.36 -18.81 21.48
CA ARG A 238 2.32 -20.21 21.01
C ARG A 238 3.07 -20.47 19.70
N SER A 239 3.32 -19.43 18.92
CA SER A 239 4.14 -19.51 17.70
C SER A 239 5.63 -19.66 17.99
N GLU A 240 6.08 -19.36 19.21
CA GLU A 240 7.50 -19.46 19.62
C GLU A 240 7.85 -20.82 20.26
N GLU A 241 6.88 -21.63 20.68
CA GLU A 241 7.11 -22.95 21.29
C GLU A 241 7.15 -24.10 20.26
N ARG A 242 7.06 -23.82 18.97
CA ARG A 242 7.20 -24.81 17.89
C ARG A 242 8.37 -24.46 16.98
#